data_ce4f7d2fdf54515de0d1e720dc76f1ef
#
_entry.id   ce4f7d2fdf54515de0d1e720dc76f1ef
#
_cell.length_a   1.000
_cell.length_b   1.000
_cell.length_c   1.000
_cell.angle_alpha   90.00
_cell.angle_beta   90.00
_cell.angle_gamma   90.00
#
_symmetry.space_group_name_H-M   'P 1'
#
loop_
_entity.id
_entity.type
_entity.pdbx_description
1 polymer ?
#
loop_
_entity_poly.entity_id
_entity_poly.type
_entity_poly.pdbx_seq_one_letter_code
_entity_poly.pdbx_strand_id
1 'polypeptide(L)'
;MFNKLSNKLNNVSLLKIKFKMARKKNTTKNDLLTWYMEFVLDNNQQPKSVFSFAKENNFEEANFYKFYTSFEAIEEAVFSEFFHHTMSVLDKSEEYQNYDARNKLLSFYFTFFEILTANRSYVVYALNKTQKDLRKLKSLKSLRTNFTTFI
;
A
#
# COMPACT_ATOMS: atom_id res chain seq x y z
N MET A 1 -12.83 -29.70 -28.35
CA MET A 1 -12.09 -29.45 -27.07
C MET A 1 -11.85 -27.98 -26.77
N PHE A 2 -11.76 -27.11 -27.77
CA PHE A 2 -11.48 -25.66 -27.60
C PHE A 2 -12.63 -24.82 -27.00
N ASN A 3 -13.90 -25.21 -27.17
CA ASN A 3 -15.05 -24.44 -26.64
C ASN A 3 -15.21 -24.49 -25.11
N LYS A 4 -14.67 -25.52 -24.42
CA LYS A 4 -14.75 -25.63 -22.95
C LYS A 4 -13.77 -24.72 -22.23
N LEU A 5 -12.60 -24.42 -22.82
CA LEU A 5 -11.59 -23.52 -22.27
C LEU A 5 -11.99 -22.04 -22.43
N SER A 6 -12.59 -21.68 -23.56
CA SER A 6 -13.10 -20.32 -23.82
C SER A 6 -14.23 -19.95 -22.85
N ASN A 7 -15.16 -20.89 -22.57
CA ASN A 7 -16.23 -20.67 -21.58
C ASN A 7 -15.72 -20.57 -20.13
N LYS A 8 -14.62 -21.25 -19.79
CA LYS A 8 -14.02 -21.16 -18.44
C LYS A 8 -13.29 -19.83 -18.20
N LEU A 9 -12.61 -19.32 -19.23
CA LEU A 9 -11.96 -18.00 -19.20
C LEU A 9 -12.99 -16.86 -19.14
N ASN A 10 -14.08 -16.96 -19.90
CA ASN A 10 -15.18 -16.00 -19.86
C ASN A 10 -15.91 -15.98 -18.50
N ASN A 11 -16.09 -17.17 -17.87
CA ASN A 11 -16.67 -17.25 -16.53
C ASN A 11 -15.77 -16.67 -15.44
N VAL A 12 -14.45 -16.82 -15.54
CA VAL A 12 -13.50 -16.23 -14.57
C VAL A 12 -13.46 -14.72 -14.72
N SER A 13 -13.51 -14.19 -15.95
CA SER A 13 -13.56 -12.73 -16.21
C SER A 13 -14.91 -12.15 -15.77
N LEU A 14 -16.02 -12.84 -16.02
CA LEU A 14 -17.37 -12.45 -15.55
C LEU A 14 -17.51 -12.51 -14.03
N LEU A 15 -16.88 -13.48 -13.37
CA LEU A 15 -16.81 -13.55 -11.91
C LEU A 15 -15.98 -12.42 -11.32
N LYS A 16 -14.83 -12.09 -11.91
CA LYS A 16 -14.05 -10.90 -11.53
C LYS A 16 -14.84 -9.60 -11.73
N ILE A 17 -15.60 -9.49 -12.83
CA ILE A 17 -16.46 -8.34 -13.11
C ILE A 17 -17.64 -8.28 -12.10
N LYS A 18 -18.30 -9.40 -11.79
CA LYS A 18 -19.38 -9.44 -10.79
C LYS A 18 -18.88 -9.13 -9.37
N PHE A 19 -17.70 -9.60 -8.97
CA PHE A 19 -17.10 -9.23 -7.68
C PHE A 19 -16.75 -7.72 -7.60
N LYS A 20 -16.38 -7.11 -8.73
CA LYS A 20 -16.08 -5.67 -8.83
C LYS A 20 -17.35 -4.79 -8.80
N MET A 21 -18.54 -5.36 -9.03
CA MET A 21 -19.81 -4.61 -9.11
C MET A 21 -20.59 -4.48 -7.78
N ALA A 22 -20.20 -5.22 -6.73
CA ALA A 22 -20.80 -5.01 -5.41
C ALA A 22 -20.17 -3.76 -4.77
N ARG A 23 -20.90 -2.63 -4.75
CA ARG A 23 -20.49 -1.41 -4.02
C ARG A 23 -20.10 -1.79 -2.60
N LYS A 24 -18.83 -1.68 -2.25
CA LYS A 24 -18.34 -1.93 -0.89
C LYS A 24 -18.87 -0.79 -0.01
N LYS A 25 -19.88 -1.07 0.80
CA LYS A 25 -20.61 -0.10 1.61
C LYS A 25 -19.75 0.61 2.63
N ASN A 26 -18.59 0.00 3.01
CA ASN A 26 -17.64 0.55 3.98
C ASN A 26 -16.22 0.43 3.41
N THR A 27 -15.75 1.45 2.70
CA THR A 27 -14.36 1.58 2.27
C THR A 27 -13.49 1.92 3.48
N THR A 28 -12.47 1.13 3.75
CA THR A 28 -11.50 1.39 4.83
C THR A 28 -10.26 2.10 4.31
N LYS A 29 -9.46 2.66 5.22
CA LYS A 29 -8.16 3.24 4.92
C LYS A 29 -7.24 2.24 4.22
N ASN A 30 -7.20 1.00 4.70
CA ASN A 30 -6.36 -0.06 4.14
C ASN A 30 -6.82 -0.52 2.76
N ASP A 31 -8.14 -0.55 2.49
CA ASP A 31 -8.64 -0.82 1.15
C ASP A 31 -8.10 0.18 0.12
N LEU A 32 -8.11 1.48 0.47
CA LEU A 32 -7.60 2.53 -0.41
C LEU A 32 -6.10 2.40 -0.67
N LEU A 33 -5.30 2.05 0.36
CA LEU A 33 -3.87 1.79 0.22
C LEU A 33 -3.62 0.61 -0.72
N THR A 34 -4.30 -0.52 -0.50
CA THR A 34 -4.16 -1.73 -1.31
C THR A 34 -4.51 -1.46 -2.76
N TRP A 35 -5.67 -0.86 -3.02
CA TRP A 35 -6.10 -0.53 -4.39
C TRP A 35 -5.17 0.46 -5.08
N TYR A 36 -4.63 1.42 -4.33
CA TYR A 36 -3.66 2.36 -4.88
C TYR A 36 -2.35 1.67 -5.27
N MET A 37 -1.82 0.81 -4.40
CA MET A 37 -0.62 0.02 -4.70
C MET A 37 -0.83 -0.89 -5.92
N GLU A 38 -1.95 -1.61 -5.99
CA GLU A 38 -2.32 -2.44 -7.15
C GLU A 38 -2.42 -1.60 -8.42
N PHE A 39 -3.13 -0.46 -8.36
CA PHE A 39 -3.29 0.42 -9.52
C PHE A 39 -1.95 0.89 -10.10
N VAL A 40 -1.04 1.38 -9.24
CA VAL A 40 0.25 1.91 -9.71
C VAL A 40 1.18 0.81 -10.22
N LEU A 41 1.06 -0.41 -9.70
CA LEU A 41 1.83 -1.55 -10.19
C LEU A 41 1.32 -2.04 -11.54
N ASP A 42 0.01 -2.08 -11.74
CA ASP A 42 -0.60 -2.50 -13.00
C ASP A 42 -0.40 -1.48 -14.12
N ASN A 43 -0.45 -0.19 -13.80
CA ASN A 43 -0.43 0.90 -14.80
C ASN A 43 0.91 1.63 -14.88
N ASN A 44 1.85 1.36 -13.96
CA ASN A 44 3.14 2.07 -13.81
C ASN A 44 3.00 3.61 -13.74
N GLN A 45 1.84 4.09 -13.28
CA GLN A 45 1.52 5.51 -13.14
C GLN A 45 0.44 5.73 -12.07
N GLN A 46 0.38 6.94 -11.54
CA GLN A 46 -0.66 7.39 -10.62
C GLN A 46 -2.02 7.49 -11.33
N PRO A 47 -3.16 7.24 -10.64
CA PRO A 47 -4.49 7.47 -11.21
C PRO A 47 -4.65 8.94 -11.67
N LYS A 48 -5.37 9.15 -12.79
CA LYS A 48 -5.57 10.49 -13.36
C LYS A 48 -6.40 11.41 -12.46
N SER A 49 -7.34 10.84 -11.72
CA SER A 49 -8.19 11.57 -10.78
C SER A 49 -8.77 10.62 -9.71
N VAL A 50 -9.14 11.19 -8.55
CA VAL A 50 -9.81 10.43 -7.49
C VAL A 50 -11.14 9.84 -8.01
N PHE A 51 -11.85 10.57 -8.85
CA PHE A 51 -13.08 10.11 -9.49
C PHE A 51 -12.85 8.83 -10.33
N SER A 52 -11.84 8.81 -11.20
CA SER A 52 -11.53 7.63 -12.02
C SER A 52 -11.11 6.43 -11.15
N PHE A 53 -10.31 6.68 -10.14
CA PHE A 53 -9.86 5.67 -9.17
C PHE A 53 -11.04 5.08 -8.37
N ALA A 54 -11.95 5.93 -7.90
CA ALA A 54 -13.14 5.52 -7.19
C ALA A 54 -14.08 4.68 -8.06
N LYS A 55 -14.28 5.10 -9.33
CA LYS A 55 -15.10 4.36 -10.30
C LYS A 55 -14.51 2.99 -10.60
N GLU A 56 -13.21 2.89 -10.79
CA GLU A 56 -12.52 1.64 -11.10
C GLU A 56 -12.60 0.63 -9.95
N ASN A 57 -12.47 1.11 -8.71
CA ASN A 57 -12.53 0.28 -7.50
C ASN A 57 -13.92 0.20 -6.85
N ASN A 58 -14.93 0.79 -7.51
CA ASN A 58 -16.34 0.73 -7.13
C ASN A 58 -16.64 1.24 -5.71
N PHE A 59 -16.06 2.40 -5.36
CA PHE A 59 -16.35 3.12 -4.14
C PHE A 59 -16.78 4.58 -4.45
N GLU A 60 -17.30 5.28 -3.46
CA GLU A 60 -17.70 6.69 -3.59
C GLU A 60 -16.47 7.60 -3.39
N GLU A 61 -16.28 8.58 -4.27
CA GLU A 61 -15.17 9.53 -4.20
C GLU A 61 -15.07 10.22 -2.83
N ALA A 62 -16.22 10.52 -2.21
CA ALA A 62 -16.27 11.08 -0.86
C ALA A 62 -15.59 10.20 0.20
N ASN A 63 -15.53 8.87 0.01
CA ASN A 63 -14.84 7.97 0.93
C ASN A 63 -13.32 8.10 0.85
N PHE A 64 -12.78 8.49 -0.30
CA PHE A 64 -11.35 8.81 -0.43
C PHE A 64 -10.99 9.99 0.47
N TYR A 65 -11.75 11.09 0.36
CA TYR A 65 -11.47 12.33 1.08
C TYR A 65 -11.72 12.25 2.59
N LYS A 66 -12.38 11.19 3.08
CA LYS A 66 -12.44 10.92 4.53
C LYS A 66 -11.09 10.55 5.13
N PHE A 67 -10.20 9.94 4.34
CA PHE A 67 -8.93 9.39 4.80
C PHE A 67 -7.72 10.12 4.22
N TYR A 68 -7.82 10.60 2.98
CA TYR A 68 -6.70 11.18 2.24
C TYR A 68 -7.11 12.43 1.48
N THR A 69 -6.26 13.44 1.49
CA THR A 69 -6.49 14.69 0.77
C THR A 69 -6.04 14.62 -0.70
N SER A 70 -5.10 13.73 -1.00
CA SER A 70 -4.51 13.56 -2.33
C SER A 70 -3.83 12.21 -2.49
N PHE A 71 -3.38 11.88 -3.70
CA PHE A 71 -2.59 10.68 -3.94
C PHE A 71 -1.20 10.73 -3.30
N GLU A 72 -0.61 11.92 -3.16
CA GLU A 72 0.64 12.10 -2.42
C GLU A 72 0.47 11.71 -0.94
N ALA A 73 -0.68 12.04 -0.35
CA ALA A 73 -1.00 11.65 1.03
C ALA A 73 -1.13 10.12 1.17
N ILE A 74 -1.68 9.41 0.17
CA ILE A 74 -1.66 7.94 0.14
C ILE A 74 -0.22 7.41 0.05
N GLU A 75 0.62 7.97 -0.83
CA GLU A 75 2.02 7.54 -0.97
C GLU A 75 2.80 7.68 0.35
N GLU A 76 2.61 8.78 1.05
CA GLU A 76 3.19 8.95 2.40
C GLU A 76 2.64 7.92 3.39
N ALA A 77 1.35 7.62 3.32
CA ALA A 77 0.69 6.68 4.21
C ALA A 77 1.15 5.23 3.99
N VAL A 78 1.49 4.82 2.76
CA VAL A 78 2.02 3.47 2.49
C VAL A 78 3.32 3.22 3.25
N PHE A 79 4.27 4.14 3.18
CA PHE A 79 5.54 4.00 3.90
C PHE A 79 5.37 4.10 5.43
N SER A 80 4.44 4.93 5.89
CA SER A 80 4.08 4.99 7.30
C SER A 80 3.46 3.66 7.78
N GLU A 81 2.64 3.03 6.94
CA GLU A 81 2.05 1.73 7.25
C GLU A 81 3.09 0.61 7.33
N PHE A 82 4.11 0.61 6.45
CA PHE A 82 5.23 -0.33 6.56
C PHE A 82 5.96 -0.19 7.91
N PHE A 83 6.17 1.04 8.37
CA PHE A 83 6.76 1.31 9.68
C PHE A 83 5.88 0.79 10.82
N HIS A 84 4.59 1.15 10.82
CA HIS A 84 3.65 0.72 11.84
C HIS A 84 3.45 -0.79 11.87
N HIS A 85 3.42 -1.44 10.70
CA HIS A 85 3.35 -2.88 10.61
C HIS A 85 4.61 -3.54 11.23
N THR A 86 5.79 -3.00 10.96
CA THR A 86 7.03 -3.45 11.59
C THR A 86 6.93 -3.40 13.12
N MET A 87 6.52 -2.26 13.65
CA MET A 87 6.35 -2.10 15.09
C MET A 87 5.32 -3.09 15.66
N SER A 88 4.18 -3.25 14.98
CA SER A 88 3.14 -4.20 15.39
C SER A 88 3.61 -5.67 15.40
N VAL A 89 4.54 -6.04 14.52
CA VAL A 89 5.14 -7.37 14.50
C VAL A 89 6.10 -7.55 15.69
N LEU A 90 6.95 -6.55 15.92
CA LEU A 90 7.95 -6.58 16.99
C LEU A 90 7.29 -6.54 18.37
N ASP A 91 6.26 -5.73 18.56
CA ASP A 91 5.56 -5.58 19.84
C ASP A 91 4.87 -6.87 20.30
N LYS A 92 4.56 -7.79 19.37
CA LYS A 92 4.00 -9.11 19.67
C LYS A 92 5.05 -10.13 20.13
N SER A 93 6.33 -9.83 19.98
CA SER A 93 7.42 -10.71 20.39
C SER A 93 7.80 -10.44 21.85
N GLU A 94 7.62 -11.44 22.71
CA GLU A 94 8.06 -11.36 24.11
C GLU A 94 9.58 -11.18 24.22
N GLU A 95 10.34 -11.79 23.34
CA GLU A 95 11.80 -11.66 23.29
C GLU A 95 12.22 -10.23 23.01
N TYR A 96 11.54 -9.56 22.06
CA TYR A 96 11.83 -8.17 21.70
C TYR A 96 11.71 -7.22 22.88
N GLN A 97 10.74 -7.45 23.76
CA GLN A 97 10.54 -6.59 24.94
C GLN A 97 11.76 -6.64 25.89
N ASN A 98 12.47 -7.78 25.93
CA ASN A 98 13.62 -8.01 26.82
C ASN A 98 14.96 -7.63 26.18
N TYR A 99 14.97 -7.24 24.89
CA TYR A 99 16.20 -6.85 24.20
C TYR A 99 16.74 -5.50 24.71
N ASP A 100 18.05 -5.36 24.69
CA ASP A 100 18.70 -4.06 24.86
C ASP A 100 18.44 -3.14 23.63
N ALA A 101 18.77 -1.88 23.74
CA ALA A 101 18.52 -0.89 22.68
C ALA A 101 19.15 -1.26 21.33
N ARG A 102 20.36 -1.85 21.36
CA ARG A 102 21.07 -2.29 20.14
C ARG A 102 20.33 -3.42 19.45
N ASN A 103 19.93 -4.44 20.20
CA ASN A 103 19.21 -5.59 19.66
C ASN A 103 17.78 -5.19 19.21
N LYS A 104 17.11 -4.27 19.91
CA LYS A 104 15.83 -3.69 19.46
C LYS A 104 15.98 -3.00 18.12
N LEU A 105 16.99 -2.16 17.96
CA LEU A 105 17.24 -1.46 16.69
C LEU A 105 17.58 -2.44 15.56
N LEU A 106 18.39 -3.45 15.84
CA LEU A 106 18.77 -4.48 14.87
C LEU A 106 17.53 -5.27 14.41
N SER A 107 16.69 -5.72 15.35
CA SER A 107 15.45 -6.43 15.06
C SER A 107 14.49 -5.56 14.23
N PHE A 108 14.40 -4.26 14.55
CA PHE A 108 13.62 -3.32 13.75
C PHE A 108 14.09 -3.29 12.29
N TYR A 109 15.40 -3.13 12.06
CA TYR A 109 15.93 -3.09 10.69
C TYR A 109 15.65 -4.38 9.92
N PHE A 110 15.90 -5.55 10.53
CA PHE A 110 15.63 -6.83 9.88
C PHE A 110 14.15 -6.95 9.48
N THR A 111 13.24 -6.74 10.42
CA THR A 111 11.79 -6.86 10.17
C THR A 111 11.32 -5.82 9.14
N PHE A 112 11.82 -4.59 9.24
CA PHE A 112 11.46 -3.54 8.29
C PHE A 112 11.92 -3.86 6.87
N PHE A 113 13.16 -4.34 6.69
CA PHE A 113 13.66 -4.75 5.39
C PHE A 113 12.93 -5.97 4.83
N GLU A 114 12.49 -6.91 5.66
CA GLU A 114 11.62 -8.01 5.22
C GLU A 114 10.30 -7.49 4.66
N ILE A 115 9.66 -6.55 5.34
CA ILE A 115 8.40 -5.93 4.88
C ILE A 115 8.62 -5.16 3.57
N LEU A 116 9.71 -4.39 3.44
CA LEU A 116 10.06 -3.70 2.20
C LEU A 116 10.32 -4.70 1.06
N THR A 117 10.96 -5.82 1.34
CA THR A 117 11.27 -6.87 0.37
C THR A 117 9.99 -7.58 -0.10
N ALA A 118 9.07 -7.87 0.82
CA ALA A 118 7.75 -8.42 0.51
C ALA A 118 6.92 -7.49 -0.40
N ASN A 119 7.14 -6.16 -0.30
CA ASN A 119 6.49 -5.13 -1.10
C ASN A 119 7.43 -4.51 -2.15
N ARG A 120 8.47 -5.25 -2.58
CA ARG A 120 9.56 -4.75 -3.42
C ARG A 120 9.08 -4.00 -4.66
N SER A 121 8.09 -4.53 -5.36
CA SER A 121 7.59 -3.92 -6.61
C SER A 121 7.10 -2.50 -6.38
N TYR A 122 6.31 -2.27 -5.33
CA TYR A 122 5.86 -0.93 -4.97
C TYR A 122 7.00 -0.02 -4.49
N VAL A 123 7.89 -0.54 -3.66
CA VAL A 123 9.06 0.21 -3.15
C VAL A 123 9.94 0.70 -4.31
N VAL A 124 10.24 -0.17 -5.27
CA VAL A 124 11.02 0.19 -6.47
C VAL A 124 10.29 1.23 -7.32
N TYR A 125 8.97 1.06 -7.54
CA TYR A 125 8.16 2.06 -8.24
C TYR A 125 8.25 3.44 -7.56
N ALA A 126 8.02 3.50 -6.25
CA ALA A 126 8.04 4.74 -5.48
C ALA A 126 9.41 5.43 -5.49
N LEU A 127 10.50 4.65 -5.34
CA LEU A 127 11.87 5.19 -5.37
C LEU A 127 12.25 5.68 -6.75
N ASN A 128 11.90 4.99 -7.83
CA ASN A 128 12.16 5.44 -9.21
C ASN A 128 11.41 6.74 -9.53
N LYS A 129 10.19 6.89 -9.03
CA LYS A 129 9.43 8.14 -9.15
C LYS A 129 10.14 9.28 -8.41
N THR A 130 10.76 9.00 -7.27
CA THR A 130 11.47 9.97 -6.44
C THR A 130 12.81 10.42 -7.05
N GLN A 131 13.54 9.54 -7.74
CA GLN A 131 14.81 9.88 -8.40
C GLN A 131 14.66 10.97 -9.47
N LYS A 132 13.51 11.03 -10.14
CA LYS A 132 13.21 12.03 -11.17
C LYS A 132 12.86 13.41 -10.59
N ASP A 133 12.50 13.49 -9.31
CA ASP A 133 12.13 14.76 -8.66
C ASP A 133 12.38 14.67 -7.15
N LEU A 134 13.49 15.27 -6.70
CA LEU A 134 13.89 15.30 -5.28
C LEU A 134 12.83 15.94 -4.36
N ARG A 135 11.90 16.76 -4.91
CA ARG A 135 10.78 17.31 -4.14
C ARG A 135 9.79 16.22 -3.71
N LYS A 136 9.80 15.07 -4.38
CA LYS A 136 8.95 13.91 -4.07
C LYS A 136 9.50 13.04 -2.92
N LEU A 137 10.65 13.38 -2.35
CA LEU A 137 11.09 12.86 -1.05
C LEU A 137 10.08 13.18 0.08
N LYS A 138 9.06 14.01 -0.21
CA LYS A 138 7.94 14.22 0.72
C LYS A 138 7.22 12.93 1.09
N SER A 139 7.10 11.97 0.17
CA SER A 139 6.50 10.66 0.47
C SER A 139 7.23 9.87 1.56
N LEU A 140 8.51 10.17 1.80
CA LEU A 140 9.31 9.59 2.88
C LEU A 140 9.36 10.46 4.15
N LYS A 141 8.70 11.62 4.16
CA LYS A 141 8.76 12.55 5.29
C LYS A 141 8.16 11.94 6.55
N SER A 142 6.99 11.33 6.44
CA SER A 142 6.31 10.66 7.56
C SER A 142 7.14 9.49 8.08
N LEU A 143 7.73 8.70 7.19
CA LEU A 143 8.64 7.62 7.56
C LEU A 143 9.85 8.16 8.35
N ARG A 144 10.48 9.24 7.88
CA ARG A 144 11.58 9.88 8.59
C ARG A 144 11.17 10.35 9.99
N THR A 145 10.01 11.00 10.11
CA THR A 145 9.49 11.47 11.40
C THR A 145 9.26 10.30 12.36
N ASN A 146 8.59 9.25 11.90
CA ASN A 146 8.34 8.04 12.70
C ASN A 146 9.66 7.41 13.18
N PHE A 147 10.65 7.34 12.30
CA PHE A 147 11.96 6.78 12.62
C PHE A 147 12.73 7.63 13.64
N THR A 148 12.71 8.97 13.48
CA THR A 148 13.37 9.89 14.42
C THR A 148 12.72 9.85 15.82
N THR A 149 11.44 9.53 15.90
CA THR A 149 10.73 9.41 17.19
C THR A 149 10.98 8.03 17.84
N PHE A 150 11.29 7.01 17.03
CA PHE A 150 11.59 5.65 17.49
C PHE A 150 12.98 5.53 18.12
N ILE A 151 14.00 6.24 17.61
CA ILE A 151 15.38 6.27 18.12
C ILE A 151 15.49 7.16 19.33
#